data_4f81719e74f4527ec08c21abbeb28b2c
#
_entry.id   4f81719e74f4527ec08c21abbeb28b2c
#
_cell.length_a   1.000
_cell.length_b   1.000
_cell.length_c   1.000
_cell.angle_alpha   90.00
_cell.angle_beta   90.00
_cell.angle_gamma   90.00
#
_symmetry.space_group_name_H-M   'P 1'
#
loop_
_entity.id
_entity.type
_entity.pdbx_description
1 polymer ?
#
loop_
_entity_poly.entity_id
_entity_poly.type
_entity_poly.pdbx_seq_one_letter_code
_entity_poly.pdbx_strand_id
1 'polypeptide(L)'
;MTLDCPSECVYLQQARAHEKPRSATDLEGAELFLQVEVGDQILYEREHLLMGLTFALSKAARADRSLNDRDVIAALTSITKSYETLVNSGLHYETPTTSMGQQAIATEVQTMIKEYREAEQKHMGFVRLRDSEVLRALVFLVRMAHARTSGRSRSRAFIDFLVAQFPENKSVITTPQEAGSRIITP
;
A
#
# COMPACT_ATOMS: atom_id res chain seq x y z
N MET A 1 -28.53 -1.91 -2.34
CA MET A 1 -28.45 -0.74 -3.25
C MET A 1 -27.35 0.15 -2.74
N THR A 2 -26.17 0.11 -3.34
CA THR A 2 -25.07 1.04 -3.08
C THR A 2 -25.32 2.24 -4.01
N LEU A 3 -25.64 3.38 -3.44
CA LEU A 3 -25.68 4.65 -4.18
C LEU A 3 -24.23 4.99 -4.58
N ASP A 4 -23.92 4.89 -5.87
CA ASP A 4 -22.69 5.42 -6.45
C ASP A 4 -22.78 6.95 -6.44
N CYS A 5 -22.41 7.55 -5.31
CA CYS A 5 -22.33 9.00 -5.22
C CYS A 5 -21.02 9.47 -5.88
N PRO A 6 -21.05 10.45 -6.79
CA PRO A 6 -19.85 11.06 -7.32
C PRO A 6 -18.96 11.61 -6.19
N SER A 7 -17.64 11.61 -6.39
CA SER A 7 -16.65 12.08 -5.41
C SER A 7 -16.88 13.51 -4.91
N GLU A 8 -17.63 14.31 -5.67
CA GLU A 8 -17.99 15.71 -5.40
C GLU A 8 -19.30 15.85 -4.59
N CYS A 9 -19.93 14.75 -4.20
CA CYS A 9 -21.17 14.78 -3.43
C CYS A 9 -20.95 15.50 -2.09
N VAL A 10 -21.71 16.57 -1.85
CA VAL A 10 -21.64 17.41 -0.64
C VAL A 10 -21.84 16.59 0.63
N TYR A 11 -22.71 15.58 0.59
CA TYR A 11 -22.93 14.67 1.73
C TYR A 11 -21.71 13.79 2.01
N LEU A 12 -20.98 13.35 0.98
CA LEU A 12 -19.73 12.61 1.15
C LEU A 12 -18.62 13.51 1.71
N GLN A 13 -18.54 14.76 1.27
CA GLN A 13 -17.59 15.74 1.79
C GLN A 13 -17.87 16.07 3.25
N GLN A 14 -19.15 16.27 3.60
CA GLN A 14 -19.56 16.47 4.99
C GLN A 14 -19.29 15.24 5.85
N ALA A 15 -19.60 14.04 5.37
CA ALA A 15 -19.29 12.80 6.09
C ALA A 15 -17.78 12.66 6.35
N ARG A 16 -16.94 12.98 5.37
CA ARG A 16 -15.47 13.00 5.52
C ARG A 16 -14.99 14.06 6.50
N ALA A 17 -15.59 15.25 6.51
CA ALA A 17 -15.27 16.31 7.45
C ALA A 17 -15.63 15.95 8.92
N HIS A 18 -16.64 15.10 9.11
CA HIS A 18 -17.04 14.58 10.42
C HIS A 18 -16.33 13.28 10.81
N GLU A 19 -15.58 12.65 9.92
CA GLU A 19 -14.72 11.52 10.26
C GLU A 19 -13.53 12.02 11.09
N LYS A 20 -13.69 11.94 12.42
CA LYS A 20 -12.57 12.25 13.35
C LYS A 20 -11.43 11.27 13.06
N PRO A 21 -10.17 11.75 12.96
CA PRO A 21 -9.02 10.86 12.94
C PRO A 21 -9.07 9.96 14.18
N ARG A 22 -8.82 8.67 14.00
CA ARG A 22 -8.83 7.71 15.10
C ARG A 22 -7.83 8.14 16.17
N SER A 23 -8.28 8.18 17.40
CA SER A 23 -7.41 8.34 18.57
C SER A 23 -6.47 7.12 18.70
N ALA A 24 -5.31 7.29 19.34
CA ALA A 24 -4.42 6.18 19.66
C ALA A 24 -5.11 5.09 20.49
N THR A 25 -6.11 5.47 21.30
CA THR A 25 -6.97 4.53 22.06
C THR A 25 -7.87 3.66 21.18
N ASP A 26 -8.23 4.13 19.97
CA ASP A 26 -9.04 3.35 19.02
C ASP A 26 -8.21 2.25 18.32
N LEU A 27 -6.90 2.29 18.47
CA LEU A 27 -5.95 1.32 17.93
C LEU A 27 -5.57 0.24 18.96
N GLU A 28 -6.14 0.30 20.16
CA GLU A 28 -5.94 -0.71 21.21
C GLU A 28 -6.42 -2.08 20.69
N GLY A 29 -5.51 -3.09 20.67
CA GLY A 29 -5.77 -4.41 20.12
C GLY A 29 -5.49 -4.57 18.63
N ALA A 30 -5.12 -3.50 17.90
CA ALA A 30 -4.68 -3.61 16.51
C ALA A 30 -3.24 -4.15 16.44
N GLU A 31 -2.98 -5.07 15.51
CA GLU A 31 -1.62 -5.54 15.26
C GLU A 31 -0.82 -4.47 14.50
N LEU A 32 -0.11 -3.64 15.26
CA LEU A 32 0.68 -2.52 14.72
C LEU A 32 2.17 -2.84 14.59
N PHE A 33 2.59 -4.05 14.95
CA PHE A 33 4.01 -4.48 14.88
C PHE A 33 4.95 -3.48 15.54
N LEU A 34 4.64 -3.08 16.79
CA LEU A 34 5.36 -2.01 17.51
C LEU A 34 6.85 -2.32 17.71
N GLN A 35 7.23 -3.59 17.70
CA GLN A 35 8.62 -4.06 17.78
C GLN A 35 9.45 -3.75 16.52
N VAL A 36 8.79 -3.43 15.39
CA VAL A 36 9.47 -3.05 14.14
C VAL A 36 9.63 -1.54 14.09
N GLU A 37 10.86 -1.07 14.14
CA GLU A 37 11.16 0.34 13.97
C GLU A 37 10.97 0.76 12.51
N VAL A 38 10.06 1.71 12.29
CA VAL A 38 9.84 2.36 11.01
C VAL A 38 10.33 3.79 11.14
N GLY A 39 11.62 4.01 10.85
CA GLY A 39 12.20 5.36 10.86
C GLY A 39 11.78 6.14 9.60
N ASP A 40 11.83 7.47 9.67
CA ASP A 40 11.54 8.37 8.54
C ASP A 40 12.43 8.11 7.32
N GLN A 41 13.59 7.53 7.55
CA GLN A 41 14.58 7.19 6.54
C GLN A 41 14.03 6.26 5.45
N ILE A 42 13.11 5.32 5.80
CA ILE A 42 12.51 4.41 4.82
C ILE A 42 11.66 5.15 3.78
N LEU A 43 11.06 6.28 4.15
CA LEU A 43 10.23 7.08 3.25
C LEU A 43 11.07 7.68 2.11
N TYR A 44 12.33 8.02 2.38
CA TYR A 44 13.24 8.59 1.39
C TYR A 44 14.05 7.51 0.66
N GLU A 45 14.59 6.54 1.38
CA GLU A 45 15.45 5.52 0.79
C GLU A 45 14.68 4.49 -0.05
N ARG A 46 13.40 4.25 0.28
CA ARG A 46 12.55 3.24 -0.35
C ARG A 46 11.22 3.82 -0.87
N GLU A 47 11.23 5.09 -1.29
CA GLU A 47 10.08 5.77 -1.85
C GLU A 47 9.45 4.96 -3.00
N HIS A 48 10.26 4.47 -3.92
CA HIS A 48 9.78 3.69 -5.07
C HIS A 48 9.15 2.35 -4.67
N LEU A 49 9.66 1.70 -3.61
CA LEU A 49 9.05 0.50 -3.06
C LEU A 49 7.68 0.82 -2.47
N LEU A 50 7.58 1.87 -1.66
CA LEU A 50 6.32 2.31 -1.06
C LEU A 50 5.31 2.72 -2.13
N MET A 51 5.75 3.43 -3.17
CA MET A 51 4.91 3.81 -4.30
C MET A 51 4.40 2.57 -5.06
N GLY A 52 5.26 1.58 -5.32
CA GLY A 52 4.87 0.32 -5.95
C GLY A 52 3.86 -0.47 -5.11
N LEU A 53 4.08 -0.58 -3.79
CA LEU A 53 3.16 -1.25 -2.86
C LEU A 53 1.79 -0.56 -2.81
N THR A 54 1.77 0.76 -2.70
CA THR A 54 0.51 1.54 -2.70
C THR A 54 -0.21 1.45 -4.05
N PHE A 55 0.54 1.40 -5.16
CA PHE A 55 -0.02 1.15 -6.48
C PHE A 55 -0.64 -0.24 -6.61
N ALA A 56 0.03 -1.29 -6.12
CA ALA A 56 -0.50 -2.66 -6.13
C ALA A 56 -1.82 -2.77 -5.33
N LEU A 57 -1.88 -2.14 -4.16
CA LEU A 57 -3.12 -2.04 -3.38
C LEU A 57 -4.23 -1.30 -4.12
N SER A 58 -3.89 -0.19 -4.77
CA SER A 58 -4.83 0.60 -5.58
C SER A 58 -5.37 -0.20 -6.78
N LYS A 59 -4.51 -0.97 -7.44
CA LYS A 59 -4.86 -1.88 -8.55
C LYS A 59 -5.84 -2.96 -8.10
N ALA A 60 -5.55 -3.65 -6.99
CA ALA A 60 -6.45 -4.65 -6.42
C ALA A 60 -7.82 -4.05 -6.05
N ALA A 61 -7.83 -2.86 -5.44
CA ALA A 61 -9.05 -2.17 -5.05
C ALA A 61 -9.92 -1.69 -6.24
N ARG A 62 -9.31 -1.44 -7.39
CA ARG A 62 -10.03 -1.13 -8.64
C ARG A 62 -10.59 -2.37 -9.31
N ALA A 63 -9.84 -3.48 -9.26
CA ALA A 63 -10.28 -4.75 -9.82
C ALA A 63 -11.50 -5.32 -9.08
N ASP A 64 -11.56 -5.11 -7.76
CA ASP A 64 -12.69 -5.54 -6.93
C ASP A 64 -13.21 -4.40 -6.06
N ARG A 65 -14.34 -3.82 -6.45
CA ARG A 65 -15.01 -2.73 -5.72
C ARG A 65 -15.65 -3.18 -4.40
N SER A 66 -15.80 -4.47 -4.16
CA SER A 66 -16.35 -5.01 -2.91
C SER A 66 -15.36 -4.95 -1.76
N LEU A 67 -14.05 -4.80 -2.06
CA LEU A 67 -12.99 -4.69 -1.07
C LEU A 67 -13.20 -3.48 -0.15
N ASN A 68 -12.90 -3.67 1.11
CA ASN A 68 -12.97 -2.65 2.14
C ASN A 68 -11.64 -2.55 2.91
N ASP A 69 -11.50 -1.55 3.76
CA ASP A 69 -10.26 -1.30 4.51
C ASP A 69 -9.86 -2.48 5.39
N ARG A 70 -10.83 -3.25 5.93
CA ARG A 70 -10.55 -4.45 6.75
C ARG A 70 -9.88 -5.55 5.93
N ASP A 71 -10.28 -5.73 4.67
CA ASP A 71 -9.66 -6.72 3.78
C ASP A 71 -8.21 -6.34 3.49
N VAL A 72 -7.95 -5.06 3.23
CA VAL A 72 -6.60 -4.54 3.01
C VAL A 72 -5.75 -4.70 4.27
N ILE A 73 -6.26 -4.31 5.44
CA ILE A 73 -5.55 -4.44 6.72
C ILE A 73 -5.23 -5.92 7.00
N ALA A 74 -6.21 -6.82 6.83
CA ALA A 74 -6.02 -8.25 7.08
C ALA A 74 -4.98 -8.86 6.13
N ALA A 75 -5.03 -8.53 4.83
CA ALA A 75 -4.07 -9.01 3.85
C ALA A 75 -2.66 -8.48 4.16
N LEU A 76 -2.51 -7.18 4.40
CA LEU A 76 -1.23 -6.58 4.77
C LEU A 76 -0.67 -7.18 6.06
N THR A 77 -1.50 -7.37 7.09
CA THR A 77 -1.10 -7.99 8.36
C THR A 77 -0.60 -9.41 8.14
N SER A 78 -1.30 -10.20 7.31
CA SER A 78 -0.89 -11.56 6.95
C SER A 78 0.49 -11.60 6.29
N ILE A 79 0.70 -10.76 5.28
CA ILE A 79 2.00 -10.67 4.57
C ILE A 79 3.09 -10.18 5.53
N THR A 80 2.79 -9.19 6.38
CA THR A 80 3.74 -8.66 7.36
C THR A 80 4.22 -9.74 8.32
N LYS A 81 3.32 -10.58 8.83
CA LYS A 81 3.66 -11.75 9.68
C LYS A 81 4.58 -12.73 8.96
N SER A 82 4.31 -13.00 7.68
CA SER A 82 5.17 -13.86 6.86
C SER A 82 6.58 -13.30 6.75
N TYR A 83 6.73 -11.99 6.49
CA TYR A 83 8.02 -11.33 6.43
C TYR A 83 8.70 -11.21 7.79
N GLU A 84 7.95 -10.99 8.86
CA GLU A 84 8.47 -10.99 10.24
C GLU A 84 9.07 -12.35 10.60
N THR A 85 8.37 -13.43 10.28
CA THR A 85 8.86 -14.80 10.48
C THR A 85 10.12 -15.04 9.65
N LEU A 86 10.12 -14.62 8.39
CA LEU A 86 11.27 -14.75 7.50
C LEU A 86 12.51 -14.02 8.04
N VAL A 87 12.33 -12.78 8.49
CA VAL A 87 13.43 -11.94 9.02
C VAL A 87 13.98 -12.50 10.33
N ASN A 88 13.10 -13.01 11.22
CA ASN A 88 13.48 -13.45 12.55
C ASN A 88 14.05 -14.90 12.57
N SER A 89 13.52 -15.77 11.72
CA SER A 89 13.86 -17.21 11.76
C SER A 89 14.49 -17.75 10.46
N GLY A 90 14.48 -16.95 9.40
CA GLY A 90 14.87 -17.40 8.06
C GLY A 90 13.87 -18.36 7.40
N LEU A 91 12.74 -18.65 8.06
CA LEU A 91 11.72 -19.56 7.55
C LEU A 91 10.66 -18.80 6.75
N HIS A 92 10.43 -19.24 5.52
CA HIS A 92 9.32 -18.73 4.72
C HIS A 92 8.03 -19.44 5.12
N TYR A 93 7.13 -18.71 5.77
CA TYR A 93 5.81 -19.20 6.15
C TYR A 93 4.74 -18.30 5.55
N GLU A 94 3.84 -18.87 4.77
CA GLU A 94 2.69 -18.13 4.24
C GLU A 94 1.55 -18.16 5.24
N THR A 95 1.22 -17.01 5.79
CA THR A 95 0.05 -16.87 6.66
C THR A 95 -1.22 -16.99 5.81
N PRO A 96 -2.15 -17.89 6.14
CA PRO A 96 -3.34 -18.09 5.34
C PRO A 96 -4.23 -16.82 5.33
N THR A 97 -4.78 -16.53 4.16
CA THR A 97 -5.81 -15.49 3.99
C THR A 97 -7.20 -16.12 4.11
N THR A 98 -8.14 -15.37 4.67
CA THR A 98 -9.48 -15.87 4.99
C THR A 98 -10.50 -15.63 3.89
N SER A 99 -10.21 -14.77 2.92
CA SER A 99 -11.12 -14.45 1.82
C SER A 99 -10.43 -14.33 0.48
N MET A 100 -11.18 -14.50 -0.62
CA MET A 100 -10.69 -14.31 -1.98
C MET A 100 -10.17 -12.89 -2.21
N GLY A 101 -10.81 -11.88 -1.63
CA GLY A 101 -10.37 -10.50 -1.74
C GLY A 101 -9.02 -10.26 -1.05
N GLN A 102 -8.82 -10.82 0.14
CA GLN A 102 -7.54 -10.76 0.84
C GLN A 102 -6.44 -11.49 0.06
N GLN A 103 -6.77 -12.64 -0.55
CA GLN A 103 -5.85 -13.39 -1.40
C GLN A 103 -5.43 -12.57 -2.64
N ALA A 104 -6.39 -11.91 -3.29
CA ALA A 104 -6.09 -11.06 -4.44
C ALA A 104 -5.15 -9.90 -4.07
N ILE A 105 -5.39 -9.24 -2.94
CA ILE A 105 -4.51 -8.18 -2.43
C ILE A 105 -3.12 -8.75 -2.14
N ALA A 106 -3.03 -9.89 -1.46
CA ALA A 106 -1.75 -10.52 -1.13
C ALA A 106 -0.96 -10.87 -2.38
N THR A 107 -1.61 -11.42 -3.40
CA THR A 107 -1.00 -11.76 -4.69
C THR A 107 -0.46 -10.52 -5.40
N GLU A 108 -1.21 -9.42 -5.47
CA GLU A 108 -0.75 -8.18 -6.12
C GLU A 108 0.46 -7.58 -5.38
N VAL A 109 0.43 -7.58 -4.04
CA VAL A 109 1.56 -7.09 -3.23
C VAL A 109 2.81 -7.95 -3.41
N GLN A 110 2.69 -9.27 -3.36
CA GLN A 110 3.81 -10.19 -3.56
C GLN A 110 4.38 -10.09 -4.98
N THR A 111 3.51 -10.00 -5.98
CA THR A 111 3.91 -9.79 -7.38
C THR A 111 4.72 -8.51 -7.54
N MET A 112 4.26 -7.40 -6.96
CA MET A 112 4.98 -6.13 -7.00
C MET A 112 6.36 -6.22 -6.34
N ILE A 113 6.48 -6.87 -5.18
CA ILE A 113 7.78 -7.07 -4.50
C ILE A 113 8.73 -7.88 -5.39
N LYS A 114 8.21 -8.93 -6.03
CA LYS A 114 8.99 -9.76 -6.97
C LYS A 114 9.47 -8.94 -8.16
N GLU A 115 8.56 -8.22 -8.82
CA GLU A 115 8.88 -7.35 -9.96
C GLU A 115 9.91 -6.27 -9.59
N TYR A 116 9.81 -5.71 -8.39
CA TYR A 116 10.78 -4.74 -7.89
C TYR A 116 12.19 -5.34 -7.77
N ARG A 117 12.31 -6.56 -7.21
CA ARG A 117 13.59 -7.27 -7.13
C ARG A 117 14.14 -7.64 -8.48
N GLU A 118 13.30 -8.08 -9.41
CA GLU A 118 13.68 -8.37 -10.79
C GLU A 118 14.17 -7.12 -11.51
N ALA A 119 13.54 -5.98 -11.29
CA ALA A 119 13.99 -4.70 -11.83
C ALA A 119 15.37 -4.29 -11.27
N GLU A 120 15.58 -4.41 -9.95
CA GLU A 120 16.91 -4.17 -9.36
C GLU A 120 17.97 -5.10 -9.97
N GLN A 121 17.69 -6.40 -10.07
CA GLN A 121 18.60 -7.38 -10.67
C GLN A 121 18.95 -7.02 -12.12
N LYS A 122 17.96 -6.60 -12.90
CA LYS A 122 18.14 -6.23 -14.30
C LYS A 122 18.95 -4.95 -14.49
N HIS A 123 18.71 -3.92 -13.66
CA HIS A 123 19.33 -2.61 -13.82
C HIS A 123 20.67 -2.49 -13.11
N MET A 124 20.85 -3.14 -11.97
CA MET A 124 22.05 -3.05 -11.14
C MET A 124 22.91 -4.32 -11.13
N GLY A 125 22.40 -5.43 -11.70
CA GLY A 125 23.08 -6.72 -11.68
C GLY A 125 22.94 -7.50 -10.37
N PHE A 126 22.30 -6.93 -9.35
CA PHE A 126 22.06 -7.58 -8.05
C PHE A 126 20.81 -7.00 -7.37
N VAL A 127 20.23 -7.79 -6.47
CA VAL A 127 19.08 -7.36 -5.65
C VAL A 127 19.59 -6.64 -4.41
N ARG A 128 19.21 -5.39 -4.25
CA ARG A 128 19.56 -4.56 -3.09
C ARG A 128 18.50 -4.61 -1.99
N LEU A 129 17.24 -4.87 -2.37
CA LEU A 129 16.11 -4.88 -1.45
C LEU A 129 16.21 -6.05 -0.46
N ARG A 130 16.34 -5.75 0.83
CA ARG A 130 16.38 -6.72 1.93
C ARG A 130 14.97 -7.03 2.44
N ASP A 131 14.78 -8.25 2.96
CA ASP A 131 13.50 -8.65 3.56
C ASP A 131 13.10 -7.76 4.75
N SER A 132 14.07 -7.30 5.53
CA SER A 132 13.84 -6.35 6.64
C SER A 132 13.33 -4.99 6.17
N GLU A 133 13.68 -4.54 4.97
CA GLU A 133 13.19 -3.29 4.38
C GLU A 133 11.76 -3.47 3.85
N VAL A 134 11.47 -4.63 3.26
CA VAL A 134 10.09 -5.01 2.88
C VAL A 134 9.20 -5.06 4.12
N LEU A 135 9.67 -5.70 5.20
CA LEU A 135 8.95 -5.76 6.47
C LEU A 135 8.61 -4.36 6.99
N ARG A 136 9.58 -3.45 7.03
CA ARG A 136 9.36 -2.06 7.47
C ARG A 136 8.35 -1.32 6.61
N ALA A 137 8.42 -1.48 5.28
CA ALA A 137 7.48 -0.89 4.34
C ALA A 137 6.05 -1.42 4.56
N LEU A 138 5.89 -2.73 4.75
CA LEU A 138 4.60 -3.35 5.04
C LEU A 138 4.04 -2.86 6.38
N VAL A 139 4.86 -2.80 7.43
CA VAL A 139 4.46 -2.27 8.75
C VAL A 139 4.01 -0.82 8.65
N PHE A 140 4.73 0.00 7.88
CA PHE A 140 4.31 1.38 7.62
C PHE A 140 2.91 1.43 7.00
N LEU A 141 2.63 0.59 5.98
CA LEU A 141 1.33 0.55 5.32
C LEU A 141 0.22 0.03 6.24
N VAL A 142 0.51 -0.97 7.10
CA VAL A 142 -0.44 -1.46 8.11
C VAL A 142 -0.82 -0.33 9.07
N ARG A 143 0.17 0.38 9.62
CA ARG A 143 -0.06 1.51 10.53
C ARG A 143 -0.85 2.63 9.86
N MET A 144 -0.49 2.97 8.62
CA MET A 144 -1.20 3.98 7.84
C MET A 144 -2.65 3.56 7.55
N ALA A 145 -2.91 2.30 7.23
CA ALA A 145 -4.24 1.77 7.01
C ALA A 145 -5.10 1.86 8.28
N HIS A 146 -4.55 1.47 9.43
CA HIS A 146 -5.23 1.62 10.72
C HIS A 146 -5.52 3.07 11.08
N ALA A 147 -4.60 3.99 10.82
CA ALA A 147 -4.80 5.41 11.10
C ALA A 147 -5.85 6.07 10.21
N ARG A 148 -6.02 5.58 8.96
CA ARG A 148 -6.91 6.19 7.98
C ARG A 148 -8.28 5.54 7.87
N THR A 149 -8.43 4.28 8.26
CA THR A 149 -9.74 3.63 8.23
C THR A 149 -10.70 4.28 9.22
N SER A 150 -11.97 4.46 8.83
CA SER A 150 -13.01 4.99 9.72
C SER A 150 -13.46 3.98 10.80
N GLY A 151 -12.98 2.73 10.74
CA GLY A 151 -13.36 1.65 11.65
C GLY A 151 -14.73 1.03 11.39
N ARG A 152 -15.52 1.59 10.49
CA ARG A 152 -16.81 1.00 10.08
C ARG A 152 -16.56 -0.29 9.28
N SER A 153 -17.50 -1.24 9.36
CA SER A 153 -17.33 -2.56 8.72
C SER A 153 -17.12 -2.53 7.20
N ARG A 154 -17.59 -1.48 6.53
CA ARG A 154 -17.47 -1.26 5.09
C ARG A 154 -16.71 0.00 4.76
N SER A 155 -15.81 0.45 5.65
CA SER A 155 -14.95 1.59 5.38
C SER A 155 -14.09 1.35 4.15
N ARG A 156 -13.95 2.37 3.32
CA ARG A 156 -13.03 2.43 2.19
C ARG A 156 -12.13 3.67 2.25
N ALA A 157 -12.11 4.34 3.40
CA ALA A 157 -11.39 5.61 3.55
C ALA A 157 -9.89 5.49 3.21
N PHE A 158 -9.26 4.39 3.60
CA PHE A 158 -7.88 4.10 3.23
C PHE A 158 -7.75 3.74 1.74
N ILE A 159 -8.62 2.86 1.25
CA ILE A 159 -8.66 2.49 -0.17
C ILE A 159 -8.86 3.71 -1.06
N ASP A 160 -9.84 4.55 -0.75
CA ASP A 160 -10.13 5.74 -1.54
C ASP A 160 -8.96 6.73 -1.53
N PHE A 161 -8.27 6.85 -0.38
CA PHE A 161 -7.02 7.61 -0.30
C PHE A 161 -5.95 7.06 -1.24
N LEU A 162 -5.74 5.73 -1.27
CA LEU A 162 -4.76 5.11 -2.16
C LEU A 162 -5.12 5.30 -3.64
N VAL A 163 -6.38 5.06 -3.98
CA VAL A 163 -6.88 5.20 -5.37
C VAL A 163 -6.73 6.63 -5.86
N ALA A 164 -6.93 7.64 -5.00
CA ALA A 164 -6.76 9.03 -5.34
C ALA A 164 -5.29 9.42 -5.67
N GLN A 165 -4.30 8.67 -5.15
CA GLN A 165 -2.88 8.90 -5.48
C GLN A 165 -2.54 8.51 -6.93
N PHE A 166 -3.30 7.59 -7.52
CA PHE A 166 -3.04 7.03 -8.84
C PHE A 166 -4.27 7.20 -9.75
N PRO A 167 -4.56 8.40 -10.27
CA PRO A 167 -5.65 8.60 -11.22
C PRO A 167 -5.41 7.77 -12.48
N GLU A 168 -6.48 7.21 -13.06
CA GLU A 168 -6.45 6.26 -14.18
C GLU A 168 -5.68 6.75 -15.42
N ASN A 169 -5.55 8.07 -15.58
CA ASN A 169 -4.89 8.70 -16.73
C ASN A 169 -3.39 8.97 -16.56
N LYS A 170 -2.78 8.56 -15.45
CA LYS A 170 -1.33 8.67 -15.28
C LYS A 170 -0.72 7.28 -15.32
N SER A 171 -0.07 6.94 -16.46
CA SER A 171 0.86 5.82 -16.48
C SER A 171 1.97 6.10 -15.48
N VAL A 172 2.18 5.22 -14.52
CA VAL A 172 3.23 5.32 -13.48
C VAL A 172 4.63 5.19 -14.09
N ILE A 173 4.72 4.77 -15.34
CA ILE A 173 5.96 4.69 -16.12
C ILE A 173 6.04 5.93 -17.03
N THR A 174 6.37 7.05 -16.45
CA THR A 174 6.96 8.13 -17.26
C THR A 174 8.43 7.77 -17.41
N THR A 175 8.81 7.15 -18.53
CA THR A 175 10.19 7.21 -19.02
C THR A 175 10.64 8.66 -18.94
N PRO A 176 11.86 8.96 -18.45
CA PRO A 176 12.40 10.31 -18.50
C PRO A 176 12.34 10.78 -19.94
N GLN A 177 11.45 11.72 -20.22
CA GLN A 177 11.38 12.37 -21.51
C GLN A 177 12.68 13.17 -21.61
N GLU A 178 13.56 12.74 -22.50
CA GLU A 178 14.77 13.48 -22.84
C GLU A 178 14.38 14.95 -23.04
N ALA A 179 14.94 15.81 -22.20
CA ALA A 179 14.83 17.24 -22.36
C ALA A 179 15.47 17.58 -23.70
N GLY A 180 14.61 17.73 -24.72
CA GLY A 180 15.01 18.11 -26.05
C GLY A 180 15.85 19.37 -25.99
N SER A 181 17.14 19.23 -26.25
CA SER A 181 18.08 20.28 -26.43
C SER A 181 17.54 21.22 -27.52
N ARG A 182 17.07 22.41 -27.11
CA ARG A 182 16.83 23.51 -28.04
C ARG A 182 18.21 24.05 -28.49
N ILE A 183 18.68 23.56 -29.61
CA ILE A 183 19.82 24.19 -30.31
C ILE A 183 19.30 25.53 -30.81
N ILE A 184 19.73 26.60 -30.16
CA ILE A 184 19.60 27.96 -30.69
C ILE A 184 20.78 28.13 -31.65
N THR A 185 20.49 28.17 -32.94
CA THR A 185 21.47 28.55 -33.97
C THR A 185 21.45 30.07 -34.12
N PRO A 186 22.60 30.73 -34.26
CA PRO A 186 22.74 32.19 -34.30
C PRO A 186 22.14 32.81 -35.55
#